data_da79aded778f881ad8ef7d1e372ff4d1
#
_entry.id   da79aded778f881ad8ef7d1e372ff4d1
#
_cell.length_a   1.000
_cell.length_b   1.000
_cell.length_c   1.000
_cell.angle_alpha   90.00
_cell.angle_beta   90.00
_cell.angle_gamma   90.00
#
_symmetry.space_group_name_H-M   'P 1'
#
loop_
_entity.id
_entity.type
_entity.pdbx_description
1 polymer ?
#
loop_
_entity_poly.entity_id
_entity_poly.type
_entity_poly.pdbx_seq_one_letter_code
_entity_poly.pdbx_strand_id
1 'polypeptide(L)'
;MKPCYSTSYIWRLVCIAAVTFVCLSGGEVHADDATVLPKGYWRIYVDGAFSLPVTQRFNKDGHKEDLATDFNANLGSRVFSDLALVEAAFGLAPGTGILGKTDVKFTRHINIISLIPAYGITDKLSVGINLPYWSQDLNVQTGLNTSNATLGINPGVPGGIAPLGFPGTSPATAEDIQNLLVSRGFKRVQNWSHSGIGDLEIGARYQYYKADNFRAAFTGGVRFPTGEFDDPDNLVDNVPGGGAYALLFRFQQDWLHQKPGLMKLLGAADLGEFLINTAFRYDLILPDKQSFRVCNVHSPICPTKDDSVKRDTGDIFEAEISPTFGLGEGFYLTGTYKYGHKWKDHHSGDKGFDYGALSVETDYNEHIYRGALNYTTMKLFTENKFPIPLIASVYYRERFAGNNNMFASRYIGFALNVFF
;
A
#
# COMPACT_ATOMS: atom_id res chain seq x y z
N MET A 1 -31.36 15.39 -48.84
CA MET A 1 -29.87 15.34 -48.89
C MET A 1 -29.37 15.75 -47.50
N LYS A 2 -28.83 14.81 -46.74
CA LYS A 2 -28.18 15.06 -45.44
C LYS A 2 -26.67 15.19 -45.71
N PRO A 3 -25.97 16.16 -45.14
CA PRO A 3 -24.52 16.21 -45.29
C PRO A 3 -23.88 15.18 -44.34
N CYS A 4 -23.09 14.29 -44.92
CA CYS A 4 -22.22 13.35 -44.26
C CYS A 4 -21.01 14.12 -43.74
N TYR A 5 -20.92 14.44 -42.45
CA TYR A 5 -19.71 14.97 -41.84
C TYR A 5 -18.70 13.86 -41.66
N SER A 6 -17.63 13.93 -42.40
CA SER A 6 -16.55 12.98 -42.49
C SER A 6 -15.75 12.91 -41.17
N THR A 7 -15.73 11.75 -40.54
CA THR A 7 -14.86 11.37 -39.40
C THR A 7 -13.36 11.52 -39.66
N SER A 8 -12.98 11.85 -40.91
CA SER A 8 -11.57 11.99 -41.32
C SER A 8 -10.86 13.25 -40.79
N TYR A 9 -11.57 14.25 -40.33
CA TYR A 9 -10.95 15.51 -39.83
C TYR A 9 -10.41 15.38 -38.41
N ILE A 10 -11.05 14.63 -37.56
CA ILE A 10 -10.59 14.39 -36.17
C ILE A 10 -9.31 13.57 -36.18
N TRP A 11 -9.21 12.57 -37.03
CA TRP A 11 -8.01 11.75 -37.21
C TRP A 11 -6.83 12.53 -37.80
N ARG A 12 -7.10 13.49 -38.70
CA ARG A 12 -6.04 14.33 -39.29
C ARG A 12 -5.49 15.35 -38.28
N LEU A 13 -6.31 15.90 -37.39
CA LEU A 13 -5.85 16.80 -36.32
C LEU A 13 -5.00 16.06 -35.29
N VAL A 14 -5.38 14.84 -34.92
CA VAL A 14 -4.61 13.98 -34.03
C VAL A 14 -3.26 13.60 -34.65
N CYS A 15 -3.22 13.27 -35.96
CA CYS A 15 -1.98 12.92 -36.64
C CYS A 15 -1.04 14.12 -36.81
N ILE A 16 -1.54 15.35 -37.07
CA ILE A 16 -0.71 16.55 -37.23
C ILE A 16 -0.08 16.98 -35.90
N ALA A 17 -0.82 16.91 -34.80
CA ALA A 17 -0.31 17.16 -33.45
C ALA A 17 0.79 16.16 -33.07
N ALA A 18 0.65 14.90 -33.49
CA ALA A 18 1.56 13.81 -33.20
C ALA A 18 2.91 13.86 -33.95
N VAL A 19 2.92 14.37 -35.17
CA VAL A 19 4.17 14.46 -36.02
C VAL A 19 5.19 15.45 -35.44
N THR A 20 4.75 16.49 -34.73
CA THR A 20 5.66 17.49 -34.11
C THR A 20 6.35 16.96 -32.84
N PHE A 21 5.84 15.85 -32.24
CA PHE A 21 6.35 15.25 -31.01
C PHE A 21 7.66 14.45 -31.19
N VAL A 22 7.92 14.00 -32.40
CA VAL A 22 8.91 12.97 -32.74
C VAL A 22 10.34 13.44 -32.66
N CYS A 23 10.59 14.71 -32.77
CA CYS A 23 11.96 15.24 -32.80
C CYS A 23 12.58 15.43 -31.40
N LEU A 24 11.86 15.21 -30.31
CA LEU A 24 12.28 15.66 -28.99
C LEU A 24 12.42 14.60 -27.87
N SER A 25 12.00 13.35 -28.08
CA SER A 25 12.19 12.33 -27.03
C SER A 25 12.22 10.92 -27.60
N GLY A 26 13.36 10.25 -27.53
CA GLY A 26 13.38 8.79 -27.51
C GLY A 26 12.45 8.33 -26.39
N GLY A 27 11.38 7.60 -26.75
CA GLY A 27 10.35 7.18 -25.80
C GLY A 27 10.90 6.13 -24.82
N GLU A 28 11.40 6.59 -23.71
CA GLU A 28 11.95 5.75 -22.65
C GLU A 28 10.87 5.38 -21.64
N VAL A 29 10.87 4.11 -21.23
CA VAL A 29 9.87 3.53 -20.32
C VAL A 29 10.50 3.39 -18.95
N HIS A 30 10.14 4.24 -18.01
CA HIS A 30 10.77 4.27 -16.70
C HIS A 30 9.77 4.30 -15.56
N ALA A 31 10.18 3.79 -14.40
CA ALA A 31 9.34 3.69 -13.20
C ALA A 31 8.97 5.07 -12.64
N ASP A 32 9.93 5.91 -12.26
CA ASP A 32 9.71 7.32 -11.83
C ASP A 32 10.79 8.21 -12.45
N ASP A 33 10.59 8.55 -13.70
CA ASP A 33 11.56 9.28 -14.53
C ASP A 33 11.52 10.81 -14.32
N ALA A 34 12.56 11.51 -14.80
CA ALA A 34 12.67 12.96 -14.76
C ALA A 34 12.03 13.65 -15.98
N THR A 35 11.23 12.95 -16.79
CA THR A 35 10.60 13.52 -17.98
C THR A 35 9.35 14.31 -17.64
N VAL A 36 9.05 15.31 -18.45
CA VAL A 36 7.81 16.08 -18.44
C VAL A 36 7.14 15.98 -19.80
N LEU A 37 5.83 16.15 -19.82
CA LEU A 37 5.09 16.21 -21.07
C LEU A 37 5.34 17.56 -21.75
N PRO A 38 5.54 17.59 -23.08
CA PRO A 38 5.60 18.84 -23.82
C PRO A 38 4.30 19.65 -23.67
N LYS A 39 4.40 20.94 -23.89
CA LYS A 39 3.24 21.84 -23.81
C LYS A 39 2.09 21.37 -24.71
N GLY A 40 0.90 21.25 -24.12
CA GLY A 40 -0.33 20.91 -24.82
C GLY A 40 -0.61 19.41 -24.94
N TYR A 41 0.31 18.54 -24.52
CA TYR A 41 0.14 17.11 -24.60
C TYR A 41 -0.46 16.52 -23.34
N TRP A 42 -1.30 15.49 -23.52
CA TRP A 42 -1.88 14.68 -22.47
C TRP A 42 -1.19 13.31 -22.39
N ARG A 43 -1.17 12.74 -21.19
CA ARG A 43 -0.84 11.35 -20.93
C ARG A 43 -1.91 10.75 -20.04
N ILE A 44 -2.38 9.57 -20.38
CA ILE A 44 -3.16 8.73 -19.47
C ILE A 44 -2.27 7.53 -19.12
N TYR A 45 -1.98 7.39 -17.85
CA TYR A 45 -1.27 6.23 -17.29
C TYR A 45 -2.21 5.43 -16.42
N VAL A 46 -2.29 4.12 -16.70
CA VAL A 46 -3.03 3.14 -15.91
C VAL A 46 -2.02 2.14 -15.38
N ASP A 47 -2.02 1.90 -14.07
CA ASP A 47 -1.21 0.86 -13.42
C ASP A 47 -2.14 -0.08 -12.66
N GLY A 48 -2.05 -1.38 -12.91
CA GLY A 48 -2.79 -2.43 -12.22
C GLY A 48 -1.83 -3.39 -11.52
N ALA A 49 -1.98 -3.55 -10.21
CA ALA A 49 -1.21 -4.47 -9.38
C ALA A 49 -2.14 -5.44 -8.66
N PHE A 50 -1.95 -6.75 -8.87
CA PHE A 50 -2.77 -7.83 -8.33
C PHE A 50 -1.91 -8.69 -7.42
N SER A 51 -2.24 -8.77 -6.12
CA SER A 51 -1.45 -9.56 -5.19
C SER A 51 -1.64 -11.06 -5.41
N LEU A 52 -0.56 -11.81 -5.27
CA LEU A 52 -0.67 -13.22 -4.92
C LEU A 52 -1.17 -13.32 -3.47
N PRO A 53 -1.68 -14.50 -3.03
CA PRO A 53 -2.15 -14.67 -1.66
C PRO A 53 -1.10 -14.20 -0.63
N VAL A 54 -1.50 -13.27 0.23
CA VAL A 54 -0.68 -12.75 1.33
C VAL A 54 -1.08 -13.48 2.60
N THR A 55 -0.19 -14.31 3.13
CA THR A 55 -0.38 -15.10 4.36
C THR A 55 0.63 -14.75 5.44
N GLN A 56 1.65 -13.93 5.11
CA GLN A 56 2.75 -13.58 6.00
C GLN A 56 2.97 -12.08 6.07
N ARG A 57 3.55 -11.65 7.19
CA ARG A 57 4.07 -10.30 7.42
C ARG A 57 5.47 -10.37 7.99
N PHE A 58 6.17 -9.25 8.04
CA PHE A 58 7.43 -9.10 8.75
C PHE A 58 7.15 -8.62 10.18
N ASN A 59 7.70 -9.32 11.18
CA ASN A 59 7.62 -8.90 12.58
C ASN A 59 8.60 -7.74 12.87
N LYS A 60 8.67 -7.28 14.11
CA LYS A 60 9.56 -6.17 14.54
C LYS A 60 11.04 -6.44 14.26
N ASP A 61 11.46 -7.70 14.24
CA ASP A 61 12.86 -8.11 14.03
C ASP A 61 13.17 -8.41 12.56
N GLY A 62 12.19 -8.17 11.65
CA GLY A 62 12.31 -8.39 10.21
C GLY A 62 12.16 -9.84 9.77
N HIS A 63 11.77 -10.75 10.63
CA HIS A 63 11.48 -12.13 10.27
C HIS A 63 10.04 -12.28 9.77
N LYS A 64 9.84 -13.16 8.78
CA LYS A 64 8.50 -13.51 8.31
C LYS A 64 7.77 -14.35 9.35
N GLU A 65 6.54 -13.97 9.65
CA GLU A 65 5.61 -14.71 10.50
C GLU A 65 4.23 -14.78 9.84
N ASP A 66 3.35 -15.62 10.38
CA ASP A 66 1.97 -15.72 9.91
C ASP A 66 1.22 -14.40 10.09
N LEU A 67 0.38 -14.02 9.12
CA LEU A 67 -0.40 -12.79 9.16
C LEU A 67 -1.34 -12.72 10.36
N ALA A 68 -1.81 -13.87 10.86
CA ALA A 68 -2.71 -13.98 12.00
C ALA A 68 -1.97 -14.20 13.35
N THR A 69 -0.65 -14.01 13.43
CA THR A 69 0.12 -14.30 14.66
C THR A 69 -0.47 -13.65 15.91
N ASP A 70 -0.86 -12.37 15.83
CA ASP A 70 -1.41 -11.62 16.98
C ASP A 70 -2.79 -12.14 17.41
N PHE A 71 -3.49 -12.83 16.53
CA PHE A 71 -4.78 -13.44 16.79
C PHE A 71 -4.65 -14.84 17.39
N ASN A 72 -3.44 -15.41 17.45
CA ASN A 72 -3.15 -16.75 17.97
C ASN A 72 -2.60 -16.69 19.40
N ALA A 73 -3.48 -16.38 20.36
CA ALA A 73 -3.15 -16.14 21.74
C ALA A 73 -3.99 -16.99 22.71
N ASN A 74 -3.48 -17.16 23.93
CA ASN A 74 -4.31 -17.63 25.06
C ASN A 74 -5.28 -16.53 25.46
N LEU A 75 -6.57 -16.82 25.43
CA LEU A 75 -7.65 -15.89 25.75
C LEU A 75 -7.82 -15.78 27.26
N GLY A 76 -6.96 -15.04 27.93
CA GLY A 76 -6.98 -14.74 29.35
C GLY A 76 -7.08 -13.23 29.59
N SER A 77 -6.83 -12.83 30.87
CA SER A 77 -6.92 -11.43 31.32
C SER A 77 -5.96 -10.46 30.61
N ARG A 78 -4.93 -10.95 29.92
CA ARG A 78 -4.08 -10.13 29.05
C ARG A 78 -4.77 -9.71 27.76
N VAL A 79 -5.73 -10.51 27.26
CA VAL A 79 -6.51 -10.21 26.05
C VAL A 79 -7.82 -9.54 26.44
N PHE A 80 -8.53 -10.11 27.40
CA PHE A 80 -9.77 -9.60 27.95
C PHE A 80 -9.54 -9.16 29.39
N SER A 81 -9.26 -7.87 29.60
CA SER A 81 -8.87 -7.33 30.93
C SER A 81 -9.90 -7.57 32.01
N ASP A 82 -11.18 -7.70 31.68
CA ASP A 82 -12.28 -8.00 32.62
C ASP A 82 -12.26 -9.43 33.15
N LEU A 83 -11.54 -10.36 32.50
CA LEU A 83 -11.31 -11.70 33.08
C LEU A 83 -10.51 -11.65 34.39
N ALA A 84 -9.76 -10.59 34.66
CA ALA A 84 -9.11 -10.38 35.94
C ALA A 84 -10.13 -10.28 37.10
N LEU A 85 -11.33 -9.75 36.85
CA LEU A 85 -12.42 -9.71 37.82
C LEU A 85 -12.97 -11.12 38.10
N VAL A 86 -13.05 -11.95 37.06
CA VAL A 86 -13.46 -13.37 37.22
C VAL A 86 -12.41 -14.12 38.02
N GLU A 87 -11.11 -13.94 37.73
CA GLU A 87 -10.01 -14.54 38.48
C GLU A 87 -10.11 -14.17 39.96
N ALA A 88 -10.32 -12.88 40.28
CA ALA A 88 -10.44 -12.40 41.64
C ALA A 88 -11.70 -12.96 42.35
N ALA A 89 -12.85 -12.98 41.67
CA ALA A 89 -14.11 -13.45 42.20
C ALA A 89 -14.09 -14.94 42.62
N PHE A 90 -13.33 -15.74 41.87
CA PHE A 90 -13.19 -17.19 42.15
C PHE A 90 -11.88 -17.57 42.86
N GLY A 91 -11.08 -16.58 43.30
CA GLY A 91 -9.81 -16.82 44.00
C GLY A 91 -8.73 -17.47 43.14
N LEU A 92 -8.75 -17.28 41.82
CA LEU A 92 -7.73 -17.77 40.92
C LEU A 92 -6.50 -16.86 40.97
N ALA A 93 -5.32 -17.43 40.72
CA ALA A 93 -4.11 -16.61 40.56
C ALA A 93 -4.21 -15.71 39.32
N PRO A 94 -3.72 -14.45 39.39
CA PRO A 94 -3.77 -13.54 38.27
C PRO A 94 -3.12 -14.12 36.98
N GLY A 95 -3.81 -14.04 35.87
CA GLY A 95 -3.35 -14.52 34.55
C GLY A 95 -3.51 -16.03 34.31
N THR A 96 -4.15 -16.76 35.25
CA THR A 96 -4.39 -18.21 35.10
C THR A 96 -5.77 -18.53 34.53
N GLY A 97 -6.66 -17.57 34.48
CA GLY A 97 -7.99 -17.69 33.89
C GLY A 97 -7.90 -17.66 32.34
N ILE A 98 -8.05 -18.83 31.70
CA ILE A 98 -7.92 -19.00 30.26
C ILE A 98 -9.17 -19.66 29.69
N LEU A 99 -9.83 -19.03 28.70
CA LEU A 99 -10.97 -19.59 27.96
C LEU A 99 -10.55 -20.60 26.88
N GLY A 100 -9.31 -20.56 26.46
CA GLY A 100 -8.72 -21.39 25.41
C GLY A 100 -7.63 -20.65 24.63
N LYS A 101 -7.06 -21.31 23.63
CA LYS A 101 -6.11 -20.73 22.69
C LYS A 101 -6.77 -20.64 21.31
N THR A 102 -6.73 -19.47 20.71
CA THR A 102 -7.23 -19.26 19.35
C THR A 102 -6.31 -19.92 18.31
N ASP A 103 -6.91 -20.45 17.25
CA ASP A 103 -6.24 -20.91 16.02
C ASP A 103 -6.88 -20.17 14.85
N VAL A 104 -6.23 -19.08 14.42
CA VAL A 104 -6.71 -18.18 13.38
C VAL A 104 -5.74 -18.20 12.22
N LYS A 105 -6.27 -18.23 10.99
CA LYS A 105 -5.49 -18.12 9.76
C LYS A 105 -6.10 -17.06 8.86
N PHE A 106 -5.22 -16.22 8.29
CA PHE A 106 -5.58 -15.16 7.37
C PHE A 106 -4.96 -15.39 5.99
N THR A 107 -5.77 -15.20 4.96
CA THR A 107 -5.30 -15.09 3.58
C THR A 107 -5.88 -13.83 2.98
N ARG A 108 -5.02 -12.88 2.63
CA ARG A 108 -5.42 -11.57 2.08
C ARG A 108 -5.09 -11.48 0.61
N HIS A 109 -5.98 -10.87 -0.17
CA HIS A 109 -5.74 -10.42 -1.54
C HIS A 109 -5.90 -8.91 -1.60
N ILE A 110 -4.99 -8.23 -2.32
CA ILE A 110 -4.97 -6.78 -2.46
C ILE A 110 -4.77 -6.47 -3.93
N ASN A 111 -5.75 -5.79 -4.52
CA ASN A 111 -5.67 -5.32 -5.90
C ASN A 111 -5.70 -3.80 -5.91
N ILE A 112 -4.85 -3.20 -6.72
CA ILE A 112 -4.71 -1.74 -6.82
C ILE A 112 -4.75 -1.39 -8.30
N ILE A 113 -5.60 -0.46 -8.69
CA ILE A 113 -5.61 0.13 -10.02
C ILE A 113 -5.47 1.64 -9.85
N SER A 114 -4.43 2.22 -10.41
CA SER A 114 -4.21 3.67 -10.41
C SER A 114 -4.46 4.25 -11.79
N LEU A 115 -5.27 5.29 -11.87
CA LEU A 115 -5.47 6.10 -13.07
C LEU A 115 -4.75 7.45 -12.87
N ILE A 116 -3.81 7.77 -13.75
CA ILE A 116 -2.97 8.96 -13.62
C ILE A 116 -3.01 9.77 -14.93
N PRO A 117 -4.03 10.62 -15.12
CA PRO A 117 -4.02 11.64 -16.17
C PRO A 117 -2.98 12.73 -15.85
N ALA A 118 -2.24 13.17 -16.87
CA ALA A 118 -1.28 14.25 -16.74
C ALA A 118 -1.30 15.13 -18.00
N TYR A 119 -0.92 16.40 -17.82
CA TYR A 119 -0.93 17.41 -18.88
C TYR A 119 0.33 18.27 -18.85
N GLY A 120 0.91 18.53 -20.01
CA GLY A 120 2.03 19.43 -20.21
C GLY A 120 1.58 20.90 -20.25
N ILE A 121 1.88 21.66 -19.20
CA ILE A 121 1.59 23.13 -19.13
C ILE A 121 2.61 23.90 -19.97
N THR A 122 3.88 23.52 -19.84
CA THR A 122 5.00 24.05 -20.61
C THR A 122 5.93 22.89 -20.97
N ASP A 123 6.95 23.12 -21.79
CA ASP A 123 7.97 22.10 -22.11
C ASP A 123 8.85 21.70 -20.91
N LYS A 124 8.64 22.33 -19.75
CA LYS A 124 9.37 22.04 -18.49
C LYS A 124 8.45 21.74 -17.31
N LEU A 125 7.14 21.89 -17.46
CA LEU A 125 6.18 21.76 -16.37
C LEU A 125 4.99 20.90 -16.81
N SER A 126 4.76 19.82 -16.10
CA SER A 126 3.55 18.98 -16.22
C SER A 126 2.79 18.93 -14.90
N VAL A 127 1.48 18.78 -14.98
CA VAL A 127 0.59 18.54 -13.83
C VAL A 127 -0.07 17.18 -13.98
N GLY A 128 -0.41 16.53 -12.87
CA GLY A 128 -1.06 15.23 -12.91
C GLY A 128 -1.85 14.95 -11.65
N ILE A 129 -2.76 14.00 -11.76
CA ILE A 129 -3.63 13.52 -10.67
C ILE A 129 -3.46 12.01 -10.59
N ASN A 130 -3.27 11.46 -9.38
CA ASN A 130 -3.30 10.02 -9.13
C ASN A 130 -4.60 9.65 -8.42
N LEU A 131 -5.37 8.78 -9.06
CA LEU A 131 -6.65 8.24 -8.60
C LEU A 131 -6.49 6.73 -8.34
N PRO A 132 -6.08 6.31 -7.13
CA PRO A 132 -5.96 4.90 -6.81
C PRO A 132 -7.33 4.30 -6.45
N TYR A 133 -7.67 3.17 -7.04
CA TYR A 133 -8.80 2.33 -6.66
C TYR A 133 -8.26 1.02 -6.07
N TRP A 134 -8.78 0.65 -4.89
CA TRP A 134 -8.39 -0.53 -4.16
C TRP A 134 -9.54 -1.54 -4.09
N SER A 135 -9.19 -2.81 -4.16
CA SER A 135 -10.07 -3.92 -3.83
C SER A 135 -9.29 -4.90 -2.97
N GLN A 136 -9.84 -5.24 -1.82
CA GLN A 136 -9.22 -6.15 -0.87
C GLN A 136 -10.22 -7.20 -0.41
N ASP A 137 -9.72 -8.43 -0.24
CA ASP A 137 -10.44 -9.55 0.32
C ASP A 137 -9.58 -10.19 1.41
N LEU A 138 -10.19 -10.48 2.56
CA LEU A 138 -9.58 -11.26 3.64
C LEU A 138 -10.42 -12.50 3.91
N ASN A 139 -9.83 -13.67 3.70
CA ASN A 139 -10.39 -14.93 4.14
C ASN A 139 -9.90 -15.25 5.56
N VAL A 140 -10.84 -15.51 6.46
CA VAL A 140 -10.60 -15.77 7.87
C VAL A 140 -11.05 -17.19 8.20
N GLN A 141 -10.15 -17.98 8.76
CA GLN A 141 -10.48 -19.26 9.39
C GLN A 141 -10.23 -19.13 10.89
N THR A 142 -11.23 -19.45 11.70
CA THR A 142 -11.15 -19.35 13.16
C THR A 142 -11.39 -20.70 13.81
N GLY A 143 -10.56 -21.02 14.81
CA GLY A 143 -10.70 -22.16 15.70
C GLY A 143 -10.43 -21.77 17.16
N LEU A 144 -10.86 -22.60 18.09
CA LEU A 144 -10.56 -22.47 19.51
C LEU A 144 -10.13 -23.82 20.05
N ASN A 145 -8.93 -23.88 20.59
CA ASN A 145 -8.43 -25.05 21.32
C ASN A 145 -8.61 -24.82 22.82
N THR A 146 -9.44 -25.62 23.44
CA THR A 146 -9.79 -25.52 24.87
C THR A 146 -9.03 -26.51 25.75
N SER A 147 -8.03 -27.23 25.23
CA SER A 147 -7.25 -28.21 26.03
C SER A 147 -6.52 -27.61 27.22
N ASN A 148 -6.19 -26.32 27.17
CA ASN A 148 -5.57 -25.55 28.23
C ASN A 148 -6.55 -24.60 28.97
N ALA A 149 -7.84 -24.71 28.71
CA ALA A 149 -8.85 -23.84 29.30
C ALA A 149 -8.98 -24.14 30.82
N THR A 150 -9.09 -23.07 31.58
CA THR A 150 -9.40 -23.10 33.05
C THR A 150 -10.71 -22.42 33.31
N LEU A 151 -11.19 -21.57 32.41
CA LEU A 151 -12.48 -20.89 32.42
C LEU A 151 -13.36 -21.42 31.29
N GLY A 152 -14.66 -21.27 31.47
CA GLY A 152 -15.67 -21.61 30.48
C GLY A 152 -16.89 -20.72 30.57
N ILE A 153 -17.91 -21.02 29.79
CA ILE A 153 -19.19 -20.31 29.77
C ILE A 153 -20.16 -20.89 30.77
N ASN A 154 -20.75 -20.02 31.58
CA ASN A 154 -21.77 -20.36 32.57
C ASN A 154 -22.88 -19.30 32.62
N PRO A 155 -24.03 -19.54 31.98
CA PRO A 155 -25.13 -18.56 31.96
C PRO A 155 -25.73 -18.27 33.35
N GLY A 156 -25.47 -19.13 34.35
CA GLY A 156 -25.98 -19.00 35.69
C GLY A 156 -25.20 -18.06 36.62
N VAL A 157 -24.07 -17.50 36.15
CA VAL A 157 -23.27 -16.57 36.95
C VAL A 157 -23.22 -15.17 36.32
N PRO A 158 -23.08 -14.10 37.14
CA PRO A 158 -22.86 -12.77 36.62
C PRO A 158 -21.63 -12.72 35.68
N GLY A 159 -21.79 -12.09 34.50
CA GLY A 159 -20.73 -12.03 33.48
C GLY A 159 -20.59 -13.27 32.60
N GLY A 160 -21.32 -14.37 32.91
CA GLY A 160 -21.40 -15.55 32.01
C GLY A 160 -20.14 -16.42 31.95
N ILE A 161 -19.14 -16.20 32.80
CA ILE A 161 -17.85 -16.90 32.79
C ILE A 161 -17.50 -17.40 34.21
N ALA A 162 -17.11 -18.67 34.31
CA ALA A 162 -16.71 -19.29 35.57
C ALA A 162 -15.60 -20.35 35.35
N PRO A 163 -14.91 -20.81 36.41
CA PRO A 163 -13.99 -21.95 36.32
C PRO A 163 -14.67 -23.21 35.77
N LEU A 164 -13.97 -24.02 34.98
CA LEU A 164 -14.52 -25.23 34.36
C LEU A 164 -15.00 -26.27 35.39
N GLY A 165 -14.47 -26.27 36.63
CA GLY A 165 -14.95 -27.10 37.74
C GLY A 165 -16.20 -26.58 38.42
N PHE A 166 -16.69 -25.40 38.10
CA PHE A 166 -17.89 -24.80 38.73
C PHE A 166 -19.15 -25.37 38.07
N PRO A 167 -20.20 -25.74 38.91
CA PRO A 167 -21.42 -26.34 38.39
C PRO A 167 -22.08 -25.51 37.27
N GLY A 168 -22.44 -26.15 36.16
CA GLY A 168 -23.09 -25.51 35.03
C GLY A 168 -22.13 -24.81 34.06
N THR A 169 -20.81 -24.96 34.23
CA THR A 169 -19.80 -24.39 33.34
C THR A 169 -19.41 -25.38 32.26
N SER A 170 -19.39 -24.95 31.02
CA SER A 170 -18.92 -25.71 29.85
C SER A 170 -17.73 -25.00 29.16
N PRO A 171 -16.83 -25.73 28.46
CA PRO A 171 -15.80 -25.13 27.66
C PRO A 171 -16.38 -24.12 26.66
N ALA A 172 -15.70 -23.00 26.44
CA ALA A 172 -16.10 -21.99 25.48
C ALA A 172 -15.98 -22.56 24.04
N THR A 173 -16.83 -22.10 23.17
CA THR A 173 -16.77 -22.37 21.74
C THR A 173 -16.18 -21.16 20.97
N ALA A 174 -15.81 -21.31 19.72
CA ALA A 174 -15.39 -20.19 18.87
C ALA A 174 -16.51 -19.13 18.74
N GLU A 175 -17.78 -19.56 18.73
CA GLU A 175 -18.94 -18.68 18.68
C GLU A 175 -19.08 -17.85 19.96
N ASP A 176 -18.83 -18.45 21.12
CA ASP A 176 -18.84 -17.71 22.39
C ASP A 176 -17.78 -16.61 22.43
N ILE A 177 -16.60 -16.87 21.87
CA ILE A 177 -15.55 -15.84 21.76
C ILE A 177 -15.99 -14.71 20.82
N GLN A 178 -16.63 -15.01 19.69
CA GLN A 178 -17.18 -13.99 18.80
C GLN A 178 -18.26 -13.14 19.51
N ASN A 179 -19.16 -13.77 20.27
CA ASN A 179 -20.18 -13.07 21.04
C ASN A 179 -19.56 -12.21 22.15
N LEU A 180 -18.46 -12.67 22.74
CA LEU A 180 -17.70 -11.92 23.73
C LEU A 180 -17.06 -10.66 23.11
N LEU A 181 -16.52 -10.72 21.88
CA LEU A 181 -16.04 -9.56 21.15
C LEU A 181 -17.16 -8.56 20.85
N VAL A 182 -18.29 -9.05 20.34
CA VAL A 182 -19.47 -8.20 20.04
C VAL A 182 -20.01 -7.51 21.29
N SER A 183 -20.06 -8.20 22.44
CA SER A 183 -20.50 -7.59 23.71
C SER A 183 -19.60 -6.46 24.21
N ARG A 184 -18.35 -6.39 23.71
CA ARG A 184 -17.38 -5.31 23.95
C ARG A 184 -17.36 -4.24 22.87
N GLY A 185 -18.32 -4.30 21.93
CA GLY A 185 -18.49 -3.32 20.86
C GLY A 185 -17.57 -3.53 19.65
N PHE A 186 -16.90 -4.69 19.53
CA PHE A 186 -16.14 -5.03 18.34
C PHE A 186 -17.02 -5.71 17.29
N LYS A 187 -16.64 -5.62 16.03
CA LYS A 187 -17.21 -6.45 14.97
C LYS A 187 -16.67 -7.88 15.08
N ARG A 188 -17.40 -8.82 14.49
CA ARG A 188 -16.97 -10.23 14.45
C ARG A 188 -15.71 -10.35 13.59
N VAL A 189 -14.79 -11.21 14.02
CA VAL A 189 -13.62 -11.61 13.24
C VAL A 189 -14.07 -12.68 12.23
N GLN A 190 -14.32 -12.25 11.02
CA GLN A 190 -14.86 -13.08 9.92
C GLN A 190 -14.31 -12.62 8.56
N ASN A 191 -14.65 -13.31 7.48
CA ASN A 191 -14.32 -12.87 6.13
C ASN A 191 -14.71 -11.41 5.94
N TRP A 192 -13.81 -10.64 5.34
CA TRP A 192 -14.00 -9.22 5.11
C TRP A 192 -13.59 -8.88 3.68
N SER A 193 -14.31 -7.98 3.05
CA SER A 193 -13.96 -7.43 1.76
C SER A 193 -14.30 -5.95 1.72
N HIS A 194 -13.48 -5.19 1.01
CA HIS A 194 -13.69 -3.76 0.80
C HIS A 194 -13.18 -3.36 -0.59
N SER A 195 -13.85 -2.40 -1.20
CA SER A 195 -13.37 -1.76 -2.41
C SER A 195 -13.77 -0.29 -2.43
N GLY A 196 -12.85 0.57 -2.85
CA GLY A 196 -13.08 2.02 -2.85
C GLY A 196 -11.93 2.79 -3.45
N ILE A 197 -12.12 4.10 -3.57
CA ILE A 197 -11.09 5.05 -3.97
C ILE A 197 -10.19 5.29 -2.76
N GLY A 198 -8.87 5.26 -2.98
CA GLY A 198 -7.90 5.65 -1.96
C GLY A 198 -7.68 7.16 -1.91
N ASP A 199 -6.59 7.57 -1.29
CA ASP A 199 -6.25 8.98 -1.18
C ASP A 199 -5.84 9.56 -2.53
N LEU A 200 -6.50 10.64 -2.94
CA LEU A 200 -6.22 11.40 -4.15
C LEU A 200 -4.89 12.14 -4.01
N GLU A 201 -4.02 12.06 -5.01
CA GLU A 201 -2.81 12.89 -5.10
C GLU A 201 -2.88 13.83 -6.31
N ILE A 202 -2.54 15.10 -6.09
CA ILE A 202 -2.39 16.09 -7.16
C ILE A 202 -0.97 16.63 -7.09
N GLY A 203 -0.27 16.69 -8.23
CA GLY A 203 1.11 17.13 -8.24
C GLY A 203 1.50 17.84 -9.54
N ALA A 204 2.59 18.61 -9.43
CA ALA A 204 3.24 19.27 -10.55
C ALA A 204 4.71 18.87 -10.61
N ARG A 205 5.18 18.46 -11.79
CA ARG A 205 6.58 18.10 -12.08
C ARG A 205 7.24 19.19 -12.89
N TYR A 206 8.36 19.68 -12.39
CA TYR A 206 9.19 20.66 -13.07
C TYR A 206 10.57 20.06 -13.41
N GLN A 207 10.88 19.97 -14.72
CA GLN A 207 12.20 19.55 -15.21
C GLN A 207 13.13 20.76 -15.19
N TYR A 208 13.97 20.86 -14.15
CA TYR A 208 14.87 22.00 -13.98
C TYR A 208 16.19 21.84 -14.73
N TYR A 209 16.54 20.61 -15.13
CA TYR A 209 17.74 20.36 -15.91
C TYR A 209 17.50 19.28 -16.98
N LYS A 210 18.03 19.52 -18.19
CA LYS A 210 17.99 18.58 -19.31
C LYS A 210 19.25 18.73 -20.15
N ALA A 211 20.01 17.65 -20.30
CA ALA A 211 21.14 17.48 -21.22
C ALA A 211 21.00 16.14 -21.95
N ASP A 212 21.87 15.85 -22.90
CA ASP A 212 21.80 14.64 -23.72
C ASP A 212 21.93 13.34 -22.90
N ASN A 213 22.69 13.40 -21.80
CA ASN A 213 23.01 12.23 -20.97
C ASN A 213 22.47 12.31 -19.54
N PHE A 214 21.79 13.40 -19.17
CA PHE A 214 21.27 13.59 -17.83
C PHE A 214 20.03 14.48 -17.82
N ARG A 215 19.02 14.06 -17.03
CA ARG A 215 17.83 14.87 -16.76
C ARG A 215 17.59 14.90 -15.27
N ALA A 216 17.03 16.01 -14.78
CA ALA A 216 16.61 16.12 -13.39
C ALA A 216 15.30 16.91 -13.29
N ALA A 217 14.40 16.40 -12.46
CA ALA A 217 13.10 16.98 -12.20
C ALA A 217 12.77 16.97 -10.72
N PHE A 218 11.89 17.86 -10.33
CA PHE A 218 11.28 17.94 -9.03
C PHE A 218 9.76 17.85 -9.19
N THR A 219 9.11 17.02 -8.37
CA THR A 219 7.65 16.96 -8.27
C THR A 219 7.22 17.39 -6.88
N GLY A 220 6.39 18.42 -6.80
CA GLY A 220 5.69 18.83 -5.59
C GLY A 220 4.21 18.51 -5.70
N GLY A 221 3.58 18.07 -4.61
CA GLY A 221 2.17 17.68 -4.64
C GLY A 221 1.50 17.67 -3.28
N VAL A 222 0.21 17.36 -3.28
CA VAL A 222 -0.61 17.20 -2.09
C VAL A 222 -1.41 15.90 -2.20
N ARG A 223 -1.42 15.12 -1.12
CA ARG A 223 -2.34 14.00 -0.93
C ARG A 223 -3.52 14.47 -0.09
N PHE A 224 -4.71 14.15 -0.56
CA PHE A 224 -5.99 14.44 0.09
C PHE A 224 -6.50 13.15 0.75
N PRO A 225 -6.98 13.18 2.00
CA PRO A 225 -7.54 12.02 2.69
C PRO A 225 -8.96 11.72 2.18
N THR A 226 -9.06 11.27 0.94
CA THR A 226 -10.33 10.91 0.29
C THR A 226 -10.67 9.44 0.42
N GLY A 227 -9.70 8.60 0.81
CA GLY A 227 -9.90 7.20 1.11
C GLY A 227 -10.59 7.00 2.45
N GLU A 228 -11.23 5.84 2.61
CA GLU A 228 -11.81 5.44 3.88
C GLU A 228 -10.71 5.13 4.90
N PHE A 229 -10.92 5.51 6.17
CA PHE A 229 -10.02 5.23 7.28
C PHE A 229 -10.49 3.99 8.05
N ASP A 230 -9.55 3.26 8.68
CA ASP A 230 -9.81 2.03 9.44
C ASP A 230 -10.86 2.24 10.54
N ASP A 231 -11.81 1.31 10.66
CA ASP A 231 -12.79 1.28 11.73
C ASP A 231 -12.18 0.67 12.97
N PRO A 232 -12.00 1.41 14.08
CA PRO A 232 -11.39 0.90 15.29
C PRO A 232 -12.18 -0.25 15.95
N ASP A 233 -13.42 -0.48 15.54
CA ASP A 233 -14.27 -1.57 16.02
C ASP A 233 -14.09 -2.85 15.18
N ASN A 234 -13.36 -2.79 14.05
CA ASN A 234 -13.09 -3.92 13.17
C ASN A 234 -11.60 -4.32 13.25
N LEU A 235 -11.31 -5.46 13.86
CA LEU A 235 -9.94 -5.93 14.06
C LEU A 235 -9.25 -6.47 12.80
N VAL A 236 -9.96 -6.58 11.68
CA VAL A 236 -9.47 -7.26 10.46
C VAL A 236 -9.53 -6.40 9.21
N ASP A 237 -10.06 -5.18 9.29
CA ASP A 237 -10.06 -4.28 8.15
C ASP A 237 -8.66 -3.73 7.83
N ASN A 238 -8.53 -3.21 6.66
CA ASN A 238 -7.33 -2.52 6.18
C ASN A 238 -7.75 -1.75 4.94
N VAL A 239 -8.32 -0.58 5.16
CA VAL A 239 -8.86 0.27 4.10
C VAL A 239 -7.78 1.18 3.49
N PRO A 240 -8.00 1.74 2.28
CA PRO A 240 -6.96 2.41 1.50
C PRO A 240 -6.69 3.88 1.90
N GLY A 241 -7.31 4.42 2.93
CA GLY A 241 -7.16 5.81 3.35
C GLY A 241 -6.14 6.01 4.46
N GLY A 242 -5.24 6.98 4.32
CA GLY A 242 -4.32 7.40 5.38
C GLY A 242 -4.97 8.30 6.44
N GLY A 243 -6.12 8.91 6.11
CA GLY A 243 -6.90 9.80 6.98
C GLY A 243 -6.28 11.20 7.18
N ALA A 244 -5.06 11.46 6.69
CA ALA A 244 -4.35 12.72 6.87
C ALA A 244 -3.94 13.34 5.53
N TYR A 245 -3.87 14.67 5.48
CA TYR A 245 -3.22 15.38 4.37
C TYR A 245 -1.71 15.12 4.39
N ALA A 246 -1.08 15.07 3.20
CA ALA A 246 0.36 15.04 3.11
C ALA A 246 0.87 15.98 2.00
N LEU A 247 2.04 16.60 2.25
CA LEU A 247 2.80 17.31 1.22
C LEU A 247 3.80 16.33 0.62
N LEU A 248 3.81 16.24 -0.70
CA LEU A 248 4.60 15.26 -1.45
C LEU A 248 5.77 15.96 -2.15
N PHE A 249 6.96 15.45 -1.95
CA PHE A 249 8.19 15.94 -2.58
C PHE A 249 8.90 14.77 -3.24
N ARG A 250 9.22 14.90 -4.56
CA ARG A 250 9.99 13.88 -5.28
C ARG A 250 11.10 14.54 -6.08
N PHE A 251 12.29 13.96 -6.03
CA PHE A 251 13.45 14.34 -6.82
C PHE A 251 13.78 13.17 -7.76
N GLN A 252 13.65 13.39 -9.06
CA GLN A 252 13.88 12.39 -10.08
C GLN A 252 15.12 12.74 -10.91
N GLN A 253 15.90 11.74 -11.25
CA GLN A 253 17.10 11.89 -12.06
C GLN A 253 17.21 10.72 -13.04
N ASP A 254 17.53 11.03 -14.30
CA ASP A 254 17.77 10.08 -15.36
C ASP A 254 19.20 10.22 -15.85
N TRP A 255 19.92 9.10 -15.85
CA TRP A 255 21.28 8.96 -16.32
C TRP A 255 21.25 8.11 -17.59
N LEU A 256 21.38 8.77 -18.76
CA LEU A 256 21.33 8.12 -20.07
C LEU A 256 22.74 7.74 -20.49
N HIS A 257 22.94 6.50 -20.85
CA HIS A 257 24.23 6.02 -21.32
C HIS A 257 24.08 5.43 -22.72
N GLN A 258 24.51 6.19 -23.73
CA GLN A 258 24.40 5.79 -25.14
C GLN A 258 25.60 4.98 -25.65
N LYS A 259 26.59 4.63 -24.80
CA LYS A 259 27.81 3.96 -25.25
C LYS A 259 28.01 2.58 -24.62
N PRO A 260 28.40 1.58 -25.43
CA PRO A 260 28.46 0.16 -25.07
C PRO A 260 29.62 -0.26 -24.14
N GLY A 261 30.37 0.67 -23.54
CA GLY A 261 31.55 0.35 -22.77
C GLY A 261 31.32 -0.56 -21.57
N LEU A 262 30.35 -0.23 -20.72
CA LEU A 262 30.01 -1.03 -19.53
C LEU A 262 29.36 -2.37 -19.91
N MET A 263 28.53 -2.38 -20.93
CA MET A 263 27.85 -3.59 -21.41
C MET A 263 28.80 -4.58 -22.08
N LYS A 264 29.83 -4.09 -22.77
CA LYS A 264 30.92 -4.92 -23.31
C LYS A 264 31.71 -5.62 -22.21
N LEU A 265 31.88 -4.97 -21.05
CA LEU A 265 32.51 -5.54 -19.86
C LEU A 265 31.67 -6.69 -19.26
N LEU A 266 30.33 -6.62 -19.41
CA LEU A 266 29.38 -7.64 -18.92
C LEU A 266 29.08 -8.74 -19.97
N GLY A 267 29.79 -8.75 -21.13
CA GLY A 267 29.62 -9.74 -22.19
C GLY A 267 28.37 -9.57 -23.06
N ALA A 268 27.64 -8.45 -22.91
CA ALA A 268 26.42 -8.14 -23.67
C ALA A 268 26.74 -7.13 -24.80
N ALA A 269 27.32 -7.60 -25.87
CA ALA A 269 27.99 -6.77 -26.89
C ALA A 269 27.06 -5.87 -27.74
N ASP A 270 25.75 -6.13 -27.78
CA ASP A 270 24.81 -5.46 -28.72
C ASP A 270 23.47 -5.07 -28.09
N LEU A 271 23.35 -5.00 -26.76
CA LEU A 271 22.16 -4.45 -26.13
C LEU A 271 22.20 -2.92 -26.26
N GLY A 272 21.10 -2.36 -26.81
CA GLY A 272 20.97 -0.96 -27.19
C GLY A 272 21.10 0.03 -26.00
N GLU A 273 20.17 0.91 -25.84
CA GLU A 273 20.18 2.00 -24.86
C GLU A 273 20.19 1.46 -23.40
N PHE A 274 21.03 2.09 -22.56
CA PHE A 274 21.04 1.85 -21.11
C PHE A 274 20.71 3.13 -20.38
N LEU A 275 19.79 3.03 -19.42
CA LEU A 275 19.35 4.14 -18.61
C LEU A 275 19.29 3.72 -17.15
N ILE A 276 19.66 4.62 -16.25
CA ILE A 276 19.41 4.49 -14.82
C ILE A 276 18.52 5.64 -14.38
N ASN A 277 17.37 5.33 -13.81
CA ASN A 277 16.56 6.29 -13.06
C ASN A 277 16.89 6.18 -11.58
N THR A 278 16.94 7.31 -10.91
CA THR A 278 16.94 7.41 -9.45
C THR A 278 15.85 8.36 -9.01
N ALA A 279 15.11 7.99 -7.96
CA ALA A 279 14.08 8.83 -7.39
C ALA A 279 14.17 8.83 -5.86
N PHE A 280 13.99 10.00 -5.26
CA PHE A 280 13.85 10.19 -3.83
C PHE A 280 12.49 10.83 -3.57
N ARG A 281 11.72 10.25 -2.66
CA ARG A 281 10.41 10.74 -2.25
C ARG A 281 10.43 11.05 -0.76
N TYR A 282 9.78 12.14 -0.39
CA TYR A 282 9.48 12.49 0.99
C TYR A 282 8.03 12.94 1.09
N ASP A 283 7.25 12.25 1.92
CA ASP A 283 5.86 12.60 2.22
C ASP A 283 5.84 13.18 3.64
N LEU A 284 5.62 14.48 3.74
CA LEU A 284 5.38 15.19 5.01
C LEU A 284 3.90 15.03 5.34
N ILE A 285 3.58 14.23 6.35
CA ILE A 285 2.20 13.92 6.74
C ILE A 285 1.75 14.92 7.81
N LEU A 286 0.62 15.57 7.59
CA LEU A 286 0.12 16.58 8.51
C LEU A 286 -0.67 15.94 9.65
N PRO A 287 -0.55 16.47 10.89
CA PRO A 287 -1.31 15.96 12.03
C PRO A 287 -2.83 16.02 11.80
N ASP A 288 -3.55 15.02 12.33
CA ASP A 288 -5.00 14.91 12.23
C ASP A 288 -5.64 14.48 13.57
N LYS A 289 -6.93 14.18 13.53
CA LYS A 289 -7.66 13.57 14.64
C LYS A 289 -8.45 12.40 14.11
N GLN A 290 -8.33 11.28 14.82
CA GLN A 290 -9.01 10.03 14.45
C GLN A 290 -9.61 9.35 15.66
N SER A 291 -10.49 8.38 15.40
CA SER A 291 -11.11 7.53 16.40
C SER A 291 -10.25 6.28 16.62
N PHE A 292 -9.93 5.98 17.87
CA PHE A 292 -9.16 4.81 18.27
C PHE A 292 -9.77 4.10 19.48
N ARG A 293 -9.48 2.81 19.60
CA ARG A 293 -9.69 2.08 20.85
C ARG A 293 -8.51 2.32 21.80
N VAL A 294 -8.80 2.72 23.04
CA VAL A 294 -7.80 3.11 24.05
C VAL A 294 -8.02 2.41 25.36
N CYS A 295 -6.94 2.12 26.07
CA CYS A 295 -6.97 1.56 27.42
C CYS A 295 -5.66 1.89 28.19
N ASN A 296 -5.69 1.67 29.52
CA ASN A 296 -4.53 1.92 30.39
C ASN A 296 -3.61 0.69 30.57
N VAL A 297 -3.95 -0.40 29.91
CA VAL A 297 -3.15 -1.63 29.91
C VAL A 297 -2.83 -1.99 28.47
N HIS A 298 -1.65 -2.52 28.24
CA HIS A 298 -1.28 -3.01 26.92
C HIS A 298 -2.10 -4.26 26.58
N SER A 299 -3.24 -4.07 25.91
CA SER A 299 -4.15 -5.13 25.49
C SER A 299 -4.51 -4.95 24.02
N PRO A 300 -4.56 -6.01 23.20
CA PRO A 300 -5.03 -5.93 21.83
C PRO A 300 -6.53 -5.58 21.73
N ILE A 301 -7.28 -5.73 22.82
CA ILE A 301 -8.73 -5.49 22.87
C ILE A 301 -9.02 -4.44 23.93
N CYS A 302 -8.92 -3.17 23.52
CA CYS A 302 -9.26 -2.03 24.39
C CYS A 302 -10.76 -1.74 24.33
N PRO A 303 -11.45 -1.70 25.48
CA PRO A 303 -12.92 -1.58 25.51
C PRO A 303 -13.42 -0.16 25.20
N THR A 304 -12.60 0.86 25.43
CA THR A 304 -13.03 2.26 25.31
C THR A 304 -12.67 2.83 23.94
N LYS A 305 -13.61 3.55 23.32
CA LYS A 305 -13.41 4.31 22.09
C LYS A 305 -13.20 5.78 22.43
N ASP A 306 -12.17 6.38 21.84
CA ASP A 306 -11.90 7.80 21.90
C ASP A 306 -11.89 8.38 20.48
N ASP A 307 -12.89 9.22 20.17
CA ASP A 307 -13.09 9.80 18.85
C ASP A 307 -12.27 11.10 18.63
N SER A 308 -11.41 11.47 19.59
CA SER A 308 -10.68 12.73 19.59
C SER A 308 -9.17 12.59 19.73
N VAL A 309 -8.64 11.40 19.46
CA VAL A 309 -7.19 11.14 19.54
C VAL A 309 -6.48 11.99 18.48
N LYS A 310 -5.57 12.83 18.95
CA LYS A 310 -4.66 13.57 18.05
C LYS A 310 -3.58 12.61 17.59
N ARG A 311 -3.38 12.55 16.27
CA ARG A 311 -2.36 11.72 15.64
C ARG A 311 -1.43 12.61 14.82
N ASP A 312 -0.14 12.43 15.03
CA ASP A 312 0.94 12.92 14.19
C ASP A 312 1.59 11.69 13.55
N THR A 313 1.12 11.37 12.34
CA THR A 313 1.60 10.21 11.60
C THR A 313 3.02 10.47 11.13
N GLY A 314 3.93 9.54 11.38
CA GLY A 314 5.32 9.65 10.97
C GLY A 314 5.45 9.84 9.46
N ASP A 315 6.33 10.73 9.05
CA ASP A 315 6.65 11.00 7.66
C ASP A 315 7.18 9.75 6.93
N ILE A 316 7.14 9.76 5.59
CA ILE A 316 7.62 8.65 4.77
C ILE A 316 8.75 9.13 3.87
N PHE A 317 9.85 8.39 3.85
CA PHE A 317 10.94 8.54 2.91
C PHE A 317 11.06 7.30 2.03
N GLU A 318 11.26 7.49 0.72
CA GLU A 318 11.55 6.42 -0.22
C GLU A 318 12.74 6.78 -1.10
N ALA A 319 13.58 5.80 -1.40
CA ALA A 319 14.67 5.88 -2.36
C ALA A 319 14.54 4.74 -3.38
N GLU A 320 14.64 5.07 -4.65
CA GLU A 320 14.48 4.13 -5.76
C GLU A 320 15.63 4.23 -6.74
N ILE A 321 16.08 3.09 -7.27
CA ILE A 321 16.98 2.96 -8.40
C ILE A 321 16.42 1.97 -9.41
N SER A 322 16.39 2.35 -10.68
CA SER A 322 15.77 1.59 -11.76
C SER A 322 16.65 1.56 -13.01
N PRO A 323 17.58 0.59 -13.15
CA PRO A 323 18.27 0.33 -14.40
C PRO A 323 17.32 -0.23 -15.46
N THR A 324 17.39 0.29 -16.66
CA THR A 324 16.64 -0.13 -17.84
C THR A 324 17.57 -0.45 -19.01
N PHE A 325 17.32 -1.59 -19.66
CA PHE A 325 18.09 -2.11 -20.78
C PHE A 325 17.21 -2.23 -22.01
N GLY A 326 17.61 -1.63 -23.14
CA GLY A 326 16.98 -1.81 -24.43
C GLY A 326 17.30 -3.20 -25.00
N LEU A 327 16.26 -3.96 -25.37
CA LEU A 327 16.38 -5.29 -26.00
C LEU A 327 16.21 -5.23 -27.53
N GLY A 328 15.96 -4.04 -28.09
CA GLY A 328 15.66 -3.84 -29.49
C GLY A 328 14.16 -3.89 -29.81
N GLU A 329 13.79 -3.43 -31.01
CA GLU A 329 12.41 -3.46 -31.55
C GLU A 329 11.33 -2.88 -30.62
N GLY A 330 11.71 -1.92 -29.75
CA GLY A 330 10.78 -1.29 -28.78
C GLY A 330 10.61 -2.06 -27.48
N PHE A 331 11.35 -3.15 -27.24
CA PHE A 331 11.34 -3.86 -25.98
C PHE A 331 12.43 -3.38 -25.03
N TYR A 332 12.09 -3.31 -23.74
CA TYR A 332 12.98 -2.89 -22.65
C TYR A 332 12.77 -3.76 -21.42
N LEU A 333 13.86 -4.08 -20.73
CA LEU A 333 13.84 -4.75 -19.42
C LEU A 333 14.23 -3.75 -18.34
N THR A 334 13.38 -3.57 -17.34
CA THR A 334 13.63 -2.70 -16.19
C THR A 334 13.67 -3.51 -14.91
N GLY A 335 14.74 -3.33 -14.14
CA GLY A 335 14.80 -3.77 -12.74
C GLY A 335 14.67 -2.56 -11.84
N THR A 336 13.89 -2.65 -10.77
CA THR A 336 13.75 -1.58 -9.79
C THR A 336 14.03 -2.13 -8.39
N TYR A 337 14.83 -1.42 -7.63
CA TYR A 337 14.95 -1.59 -6.19
C TYR A 337 14.44 -0.33 -5.49
N LYS A 338 13.58 -0.52 -4.49
CA LYS A 338 13.04 0.56 -3.67
C LYS A 338 13.28 0.25 -2.19
N TYR A 339 13.81 1.23 -1.48
CA TYR A 339 13.85 1.30 -0.02
C TYR A 339 12.80 2.29 0.44
N GLY A 340 12.02 1.93 1.46
CA GLY A 340 11.06 2.79 2.14
C GLY A 340 11.32 2.82 3.64
N HIS A 341 11.13 3.98 4.25
CA HIS A 341 11.18 4.20 5.68
C HIS A 341 10.04 5.11 6.10
N LYS A 342 9.26 4.69 7.10
CA LYS A 342 8.28 5.51 7.78
C LYS A 342 8.74 5.75 9.21
N TRP A 343 8.72 6.99 9.67
CA TRP A 343 8.97 7.32 11.06
C TRP A 343 7.80 6.92 11.95
N LYS A 344 8.07 6.88 13.24
CA LYS A 344 7.10 6.49 14.27
C LYS A 344 5.98 7.52 14.39
N ASP A 345 4.74 7.04 14.55
CA ASP A 345 3.58 7.88 14.85
C ASP A 345 3.61 8.37 16.31
N HIS A 346 3.01 9.53 16.55
CA HIS A 346 2.76 10.05 17.88
C HIS A 346 1.27 10.25 18.10
N HIS A 347 0.75 9.65 19.17
CA HIS A 347 -0.65 9.78 19.57
C HIS A 347 -0.76 10.49 20.91
N SER A 348 -1.77 11.35 21.04
CA SER A 348 -2.07 12.06 22.28
C SER A 348 -3.58 12.31 22.44
N GLY A 349 -4.02 12.44 23.68
CA GLY A 349 -5.40 12.74 24.02
C GLY A 349 -5.50 13.25 25.46
N ASP A 350 -6.71 13.63 25.89
CA ASP A 350 -6.98 14.30 27.16
C ASP A 350 -7.84 13.48 28.15
N LYS A 351 -8.19 12.24 27.80
CA LYS A 351 -9.06 11.38 28.63
C LYS A 351 -8.30 10.50 29.62
N GLY A 352 -7.00 10.70 29.80
CA GLY A 352 -6.19 10.00 30.81
C GLY A 352 -5.81 8.56 30.48
N PHE A 353 -5.88 8.17 29.20
CA PHE A 353 -5.41 6.87 28.71
C PHE A 353 -3.94 6.89 28.32
N ASP A 354 -3.33 5.71 28.21
CA ASP A 354 -1.99 5.55 27.62
C ASP A 354 -2.05 5.60 26.09
N TYR A 355 -2.03 6.81 25.53
CA TYR A 355 -1.99 7.02 24.08
C TYR A 355 -0.66 6.60 23.43
N GLY A 356 0.41 6.48 24.23
CA GLY A 356 1.71 6.01 23.74
C GLY A 356 1.66 4.56 23.25
N ALA A 357 0.74 3.75 23.77
CA ALA A 357 0.52 2.39 23.32
C ALA A 357 0.08 2.29 21.84
N LEU A 358 -0.65 3.31 21.32
CA LEU A 358 -1.05 3.39 19.90
C LEU A 358 0.13 3.65 18.97
N SER A 359 1.26 4.13 19.50
CA SER A 359 2.45 4.48 18.71
C SER A 359 3.47 3.32 18.64
N VAL A 360 3.20 2.20 19.27
CA VAL A 360 4.12 1.05 19.29
C VAL A 360 4.15 0.38 17.92
N GLU A 361 5.35 0.14 17.38
CA GLU A 361 5.58 -0.54 16.08
C GLU A 361 4.86 0.12 14.88
N THR A 362 4.68 1.44 14.91
CA THR A 362 4.08 2.20 13.80
C THR A 362 5.11 2.71 12.78
N ASP A 363 6.40 2.72 13.14
CA ASP A 363 7.51 2.92 12.21
C ASP A 363 7.76 1.65 11.39
N TYR A 364 8.30 1.79 10.18
CA TYR A 364 8.73 0.63 9.41
C TYR A 364 9.87 0.94 8.44
N ASN A 365 10.58 -0.12 8.06
CA ASN A 365 11.41 -0.17 6.87
C ASN A 365 10.84 -1.19 5.89
N GLU A 366 11.00 -0.93 4.59
CA GLU A 366 10.64 -1.90 3.56
C GLU A 366 11.68 -1.92 2.43
N HIS A 367 11.84 -3.09 1.84
CA HIS A 367 12.67 -3.31 0.67
C HIS A 367 11.85 -4.04 -0.39
N ILE A 368 11.74 -3.41 -1.55
CA ILE A 368 10.94 -3.91 -2.66
C ILE A 368 11.83 -4.05 -3.89
N TYR A 369 11.69 -5.14 -4.63
CA TYR A 369 12.15 -5.19 -6.00
C TYR A 369 10.98 -5.33 -6.97
N ARG A 370 11.18 -4.83 -8.19
CA ARG A 370 10.27 -4.98 -9.32
C ARG A 370 11.08 -5.34 -10.56
N GLY A 371 10.64 -6.34 -11.32
CA GLY A 371 11.14 -6.65 -12.65
C GLY A 371 10.05 -6.41 -13.68
N ALA A 372 10.31 -5.65 -14.73
CA ALA A 372 9.32 -5.29 -15.74
C ALA A 372 9.85 -5.52 -17.15
N LEU A 373 9.02 -6.13 -18.00
CA LEU A 373 9.17 -6.12 -19.45
C LEU A 373 8.26 -5.04 -20.03
N ASN A 374 8.84 -4.14 -20.78
CA ASN A 374 8.17 -3.00 -21.36
C ASN A 374 8.22 -3.05 -22.89
N TYR A 375 7.19 -2.55 -23.54
CA TYR A 375 7.10 -2.41 -24.98
C TYR A 375 6.62 -1.01 -25.33
N THR A 376 7.29 -0.34 -26.26
CA THR A 376 6.89 0.99 -26.75
C THR A 376 6.64 0.99 -28.26
N THR A 377 5.58 1.67 -28.66
CA THR A 377 5.25 1.91 -30.08
C THR A 377 5.79 3.24 -30.59
N MET A 378 6.52 4.00 -29.78
CA MET A 378 6.97 5.35 -30.14
C MET A 378 7.68 5.41 -31.49
N LYS A 379 8.66 4.52 -31.73
CA LYS A 379 9.35 4.44 -33.02
C LYS A 379 8.41 4.10 -34.17
N LEU A 380 7.53 3.11 -33.98
CA LEU A 380 6.55 2.74 -35.01
C LEU A 380 5.57 3.87 -35.33
N PHE A 381 5.17 4.61 -34.28
CA PHE A 381 4.31 5.77 -34.40
C PHE A 381 5.02 6.87 -35.23
N THR A 382 6.30 7.17 -34.98
CA THR A 382 7.07 8.14 -35.73
C THR A 382 7.26 7.76 -37.18
N GLU A 383 7.35 6.47 -37.46
CA GLU A 383 7.46 5.92 -38.80
C GLU A 383 6.09 5.75 -39.49
N ASN A 384 4.99 6.25 -38.89
CA ASN A 384 3.61 6.08 -39.35
C ASN A 384 3.17 4.61 -39.54
N LYS A 385 3.82 3.69 -38.83
CA LYS A 385 3.52 2.23 -38.82
C LYS A 385 2.55 1.81 -37.70
N PHE A 386 2.30 2.68 -36.73
CA PHE A 386 1.36 2.44 -35.66
C PHE A 386 0.59 3.72 -35.32
N PRO A 387 -0.74 3.64 -35.05
CA PRO A 387 -1.59 4.82 -34.97
C PRO A 387 -1.51 5.59 -33.65
N ILE A 388 -0.96 4.98 -32.58
CA ILE A 388 -1.02 5.53 -31.21
C ILE A 388 0.34 5.40 -30.53
N PRO A 389 0.91 6.50 -29.98
CA PRO A 389 2.10 6.44 -29.15
C PRO A 389 1.72 5.87 -27.76
N LEU A 390 2.21 4.67 -27.46
CA LEU A 390 1.94 4.02 -26.19
C LEU A 390 3.17 3.28 -25.65
N ILE A 391 3.12 3.03 -24.36
CA ILE A 391 4.05 2.19 -23.62
C ILE A 391 3.24 1.21 -22.77
N ALA A 392 3.45 -0.09 -22.99
CA ALA A 392 2.82 -1.15 -22.22
C ALA A 392 3.88 -1.90 -21.41
N SER A 393 3.55 -2.31 -20.18
CA SER A 393 4.44 -3.04 -19.29
C SER A 393 3.70 -4.18 -18.62
N VAL A 394 4.41 -5.30 -18.41
CA VAL A 394 4.02 -6.33 -17.46
C VAL A 394 5.14 -6.47 -16.43
N TYR A 395 4.80 -6.68 -15.16
CA TYR A 395 5.79 -6.71 -14.13
C TYR A 395 5.46 -7.68 -12.99
N TYR A 396 6.51 -8.09 -12.29
CA TYR A 396 6.45 -8.73 -10.99
C TYR A 396 7.08 -7.80 -9.95
N ARG A 397 6.44 -7.69 -8.77
CA ARG A 397 6.91 -6.89 -7.63
C ARG A 397 6.80 -7.69 -6.36
N GLU A 398 7.84 -7.63 -5.52
CA GLU A 398 7.87 -8.29 -4.21
C GLU A 398 8.46 -7.38 -3.15
N ARG A 399 7.79 -7.30 -1.99
CA ARG A 399 8.39 -6.84 -0.74
C ARG A 399 9.11 -8.03 -0.11
N PHE A 400 10.44 -8.06 -0.26
CA PHE A 400 11.27 -9.19 0.16
C PHE A 400 11.83 -9.04 1.57
N ALA A 401 11.89 -7.81 2.13
CA ALA A 401 12.26 -7.51 3.50
C ALA A 401 11.46 -6.33 4.03
N GLY A 402 11.30 -6.27 5.34
CA GLY A 402 10.57 -5.24 6.06
C GLY A 402 10.57 -5.53 7.56
N ASN A 403 9.90 -4.68 8.34
CA ASN A 403 9.65 -4.91 9.76
C ASN A 403 8.28 -4.35 10.16
N ASN A 404 7.92 -4.47 11.44
CA ASN A 404 6.75 -3.86 12.07
C ASN A 404 5.45 -4.02 11.24
N ASN A 405 5.04 -5.27 11.07
CA ASN A 405 3.76 -5.66 10.47
C ASN A 405 3.63 -5.45 8.95
N MET A 406 4.72 -5.09 8.24
CA MET A 406 4.70 -4.97 6.79
C MET A 406 4.37 -6.31 6.12
N PHE A 407 3.37 -6.34 5.24
CA PHE A 407 2.97 -7.55 4.51
C PHE A 407 4.10 -8.06 3.61
N ALA A 408 4.43 -9.35 3.71
CA ALA A 408 5.33 -10.03 2.77
C ALA A 408 4.60 -10.29 1.45
N SER A 409 4.30 -9.22 0.71
CA SER A 409 3.41 -9.20 -0.44
C SER A 409 4.15 -9.35 -1.77
N ARG A 410 3.52 -10.06 -2.70
CA ARG A 410 3.98 -10.25 -4.08
C ARG A 410 2.85 -9.88 -5.03
N TYR A 411 3.17 -9.22 -6.13
CA TYR A 411 2.21 -8.74 -7.11
C TYR A 411 2.64 -9.11 -8.53
N ILE A 412 1.67 -9.43 -9.35
CA ILE A 412 1.78 -9.39 -10.81
C ILE A 412 1.00 -8.16 -11.25
N GLY A 413 1.55 -7.39 -12.17
CA GLY A 413 0.87 -6.19 -12.63
C GLY A 413 1.12 -5.87 -14.08
N PHE A 414 0.36 -4.89 -14.55
CA PHE A 414 0.51 -4.29 -15.86
C PHE A 414 0.47 -2.77 -15.75
N ALA A 415 1.09 -2.09 -16.70
CA ALA A 415 0.98 -0.65 -16.83
C ALA A 415 0.80 -0.27 -18.30
N LEU A 416 0.04 0.79 -18.54
CA LEU A 416 -0.21 1.34 -19.88
C LEU A 416 -0.12 2.86 -19.83
N ASN A 417 0.78 3.42 -20.63
CA ASN A 417 0.86 4.85 -20.93
C ASN A 417 0.35 5.09 -22.34
N VAL A 418 -0.57 6.03 -22.51
CA VAL A 418 -1.05 6.49 -23.81
C VAL A 418 -0.87 7.99 -23.86
N PHE A 419 -0.34 8.49 -24.99
CA PHE A 419 -0.06 9.92 -25.19
C PHE A 419 -0.96 10.48 -26.28
N PHE A 420 -1.37 11.76 -26.13
CA PHE A 420 -2.29 12.45 -27.06
C PHE A 420 -1.77 13.84 -27.39
#